data_c9a2b7d7c8f4a47b2fd9252382acfb78
#
_entry.id   c9a2b7d7c8f4a47b2fd9252382acfb78
#
_cell.length_a   1.000
_cell.length_b   1.000
_cell.length_c   1.000
_cell.angle_alpha   90.00
_cell.angle_beta   90.00
_cell.angle_gamma   90.00
#
_symmetry.space_group_name_H-M   'P 1'
#
loop_
_entity.id
_entity.type
_entity.pdbx_description
1 polymer ?
#
loop_
_entity_poly.entity_id
_entity_poly.type
_entity_poly.pdbx_seq_one_letter_code
_entity_poly.pdbx_strand_id
1 'polypeptide(L)'
;ETLRNDAVYSVQNNRNPFIDHPELAEYIWGNKKGLPYNPGSTEPAGDPVLTTPVQDMTLDFGRVALGKSATARLLFKGENLTSAVKVQKYTGNAEMFTLAATQIPAALIVTEEGYWLNVTYTPTEIGKHTTRLLISGGGVSGSRGVALTAECCPVPTLSQIHATEATDVTQDQYVANWDAPAGEEVDYYIVTRTIYRNGTAKTEELVAEENSLVITGFSESDSETYSVRSSYLGYESTPSNVIVVKHDGISDATVDAPLAVAETPGGIRLICDRDIVGLRIYNVSGKLAVVGERAVNNTEIMLPSGVYFVIAGNGGRPIKVVVR
;
A
#
# COMPACT_ATOMS: atom_id res chain seq x y z
N GLU A 1 45.65 -28.13 -9.71
CA GLU A 1 45.80 -29.59 -9.77
C GLU A 1 46.00 -30.08 -11.23
N THR A 2 45.30 -29.55 -12.28
CA THR A 2 45.42 -29.96 -13.67
C THR A 2 46.86 -29.79 -14.18
N LEU A 3 47.50 -28.63 -13.93
CA LEU A 3 48.91 -28.37 -14.29
C LEU A 3 49.90 -29.35 -13.62
N ARG A 4 49.60 -29.78 -12.38
CA ARG A 4 50.36 -30.79 -11.66
C ARG A 4 50.19 -32.16 -12.30
N ASN A 5 48.97 -32.51 -12.73
CA ASN A 5 48.68 -33.75 -13.40
C ASN A 5 49.39 -33.81 -14.79
N ASP A 6 49.47 -32.70 -15.50
CA ASP A 6 50.22 -32.54 -16.76
C ASP A 6 51.73 -32.72 -16.56
N ALA A 7 52.29 -32.14 -15.48
CA ALA A 7 53.70 -32.31 -15.14
C ALA A 7 54.04 -33.75 -14.77
N VAL A 8 53.20 -34.43 -14.04
CA VAL A 8 53.34 -35.85 -13.70
C VAL A 8 53.26 -36.73 -14.95
N TYR A 9 52.33 -36.42 -15.85
CA TYR A 9 52.19 -37.14 -17.10
C TYR A 9 53.44 -37.06 -17.98
N SER A 10 54.10 -35.91 -18.05
CA SER A 10 55.33 -35.72 -18.82
C SER A 10 56.49 -36.58 -18.37
N VAL A 11 56.48 -37.06 -17.12
CA VAL A 11 57.54 -37.88 -16.51
C VAL A 11 57.17 -39.37 -16.40
N GLN A 12 55.94 -39.65 -16.07
CA GLN A 12 55.45 -41.01 -15.75
C GLN A 12 54.54 -41.64 -16.80
N ASN A 13 54.14 -40.88 -17.82
CA ASN A 13 53.16 -41.30 -18.85
C ASN A 13 51.85 -41.81 -18.31
N ASN A 14 51.47 -41.40 -17.08
CA ASN A 14 50.13 -41.66 -16.54
C ASN A 14 49.56 -40.38 -15.91
N ARG A 15 48.25 -40.27 -15.99
CA ARG A 15 47.50 -39.17 -15.39
C ARG A 15 46.69 -39.68 -14.21
N ASN A 16 46.48 -38.83 -13.25
CA ASN A 16 45.53 -39.16 -12.19
C ASN A 16 44.11 -38.98 -12.72
N PRO A 17 43.34 -40.09 -12.88
CA PRO A 17 42.01 -40.00 -13.46
C PRO A 17 41.02 -39.19 -12.60
N PHE A 18 41.24 -39.04 -11.29
CA PHE A 18 40.37 -38.24 -10.43
C PHE A 18 40.61 -36.72 -10.55
N ILE A 19 41.72 -36.31 -11.17
CA ILE A 19 41.97 -34.92 -11.49
C ILE A 19 41.31 -34.56 -12.83
N ASP A 20 41.42 -35.49 -13.81
CA ASP A 20 40.84 -35.31 -15.13
C ASP A 20 39.29 -35.55 -15.10
N HIS A 21 38.84 -36.42 -14.23
CA HIS A 21 37.45 -36.87 -14.07
C HIS A 21 37.08 -36.93 -12.58
N PRO A 22 36.87 -35.78 -11.91
CA PRO A 22 36.53 -35.74 -10.49
C PRO A 22 35.23 -36.52 -10.16
N GLU A 23 34.33 -36.62 -11.12
CA GLU A 23 33.08 -37.37 -11.04
C GLU A 23 33.26 -38.87 -10.77
N LEU A 24 34.43 -39.44 -11.07
CA LEU A 24 34.74 -40.86 -10.75
C LEU A 24 34.62 -41.19 -9.27
N ALA A 25 34.78 -40.21 -8.40
CA ALA A 25 34.61 -40.38 -6.96
C ALA A 25 33.20 -40.91 -6.61
N GLU A 26 32.16 -40.46 -7.33
CA GLU A 26 30.79 -40.91 -7.14
C GLU A 26 30.57 -42.37 -7.54
N TYR A 27 31.31 -42.86 -8.55
CA TYR A 27 31.21 -44.25 -9.02
C TYR A 27 31.96 -45.25 -8.13
N ILE A 28 32.91 -44.76 -7.35
CA ILE A 28 33.72 -45.62 -6.49
C ILE A 28 33.22 -45.57 -5.03
N TRP A 29 32.92 -44.35 -4.53
CA TRP A 29 32.58 -44.14 -3.12
C TRP A 29 31.21 -43.48 -2.89
N GLY A 30 30.61 -42.93 -3.92
CA GLY A 30 29.32 -42.22 -3.85
C GLY A 30 28.13 -43.05 -4.25
N ASN A 31 27.05 -42.36 -4.62
CA ASN A 31 25.74 -42.96 -4.92
C ASN A 31 25.69 -43.74 -6.26
N LYS A 32 26.74 -43.63 -7.11
CA LYS A 32 26.85 -44.32 -8.39
C LYS A 32 27.69 -45.58 -8.37
N LYS A 33 27.98 -46.08 -7.18
CA LYS A 33 28.78 -47.30 -6.98
C LYS A 33 28.14 -48.49 -7.67
N GLY A 34 28.95 -49.10 -8.55
CA GLY A 34 28.51 -50.27 -9.33
C GLY A 34 27.88 -49.96 -10.69
N LEU A 35 27.72 -48.68 -11.05
CA LEU A 35 27.34 -48.30 -12.42
C LEU A 35 28.57 -48.20 -13.32
N PRO A 36 28.45 -48.49 -14.64
CA PRO A 36 29.54 -48.35 -15.59
C PRO A 36 29.86 -46.86 -15.81
N TYR A 37 31.15 -46.49 -15.78
CA TYR A 37 31.60 -45.16 -16.12
C TYR A 37 31.94 -45.09 -17.62
N ASN A 38 31.36 -44.10 -18.34
CA ASN A 38 31.67 -43.82 -19.74
C ASN A 38 32.32 -42.44 -19.82
N PRO A 39 33.64 -42.33 -20.10
CA PRO A 39 34.33 -41.05 -20.28
C PRO A 39 33.68 -40.25 -21.42
N GLY A 40 33.36 -38.99 -21.15
CA GLY A 40 32.71 -38.11 -22.13
C GLY A 40 31.21 -38.23 -22.31
N SER A 41 30.55 -39.16 -21.59
CA SER A 41 29.12 -39.02 -21.39
C SER A 41 28.89 -37.88 -20.41
N THR A 42 28.24 -36.82 -20.83
CA THR A 42 27.49 -36.01 -19.91
C THR A 42 26.58 -36.97 -19.14
N GLU A 43 26.78 -37.07 -17.81
CA GLU A 43 25.81 -37.78 -16.98
C GLU A 43 24.41 -37.43 -17.45
N PRO A 44 23.52 -38.40 -17.65
CA PRO A 44 22.14 -38.03 -17.86
C PRO A 44 21.74 -37.21 -16.64
N ALA A 45 21.39 -35.96 -16.89
CA ALA A 45 20.73 -35.16 -15.84
C ALA A 45 19.61 -36.05 -15.29
N GLY A 46 19.42 -36.12 -13.99
CA GLY A 46 18.31 -36.86 -13.40
C GLY A 46 17.00 -36.48 -14.14
N ASP A 47 15.98 -37.28 -14.00
CA ASP A 47 14.71 -37.00 -14.67
C ASP A 47 14.28 -35.56 -14.44
N PRO A 48 13.81 -34.84 -15.47
CA PRO A 48 13.30 -33.48 -15.33
C PRO A 48 12.16 -33.43 -14.32
N VAL A 49 12.29 -32.61 -13.30
CA VAL A 49 11.30 -32.47 -12.23
C VAL A 49 10.94 -31.00 -12.05
N LEU A 50 9.65 -30.71 -12.04
CA LEU A 50 9.13 -29.42 -11.59
C LEU A 50 8.64 -29.60 -10.14
N THR A 51 9.28 -29.01 -9.15
CA THR A 51 8.92 -29.16 -7.72
C THR A 51 7.80 -28.22 -7.31
N THR A 52 7.81 -26.97 -7.85
CA THR A 52 6.73 -26.00 -7.70
C THR A 52 6.35 -25.39 -9.05
N PRO A 53 5.07 -24.99 -9.23
CA PRO A 53 3.94 -25.19 -8.31
C PRO A 53 3.53 -26.67 -8.23
N VAL A 54 2.93 -27.04 -7.10
CA VAL A 54 2.38 -28.39 -6.93
C VAL A 54 1.06 -28.53 -7.70
N GLN A 55 0.72 -29.79 -8.02
CA GLN A 55 -0.55 -30.10 -8.67
C GLN A 55 -1.74 -29.63 -7.82
N ASP A 56 -2.74 -29.02 -8.44
CA ASP A 56 -3.99 -28.53 -7.82
C ASP A 56 -3.80 -27.45 -6.74
N MET A 57 -2.65 -26.77 -6.76
CA MET A 57 -2.43 -25.55 -5.97
C MET A 57 -3.47 -24.47 -6.35
N THR A 58 -3.90 -23.68 -5.39
CA THR A 58 -4.75 -22.50 -5.62
C THR A 58 -3.95 -21.24 -5.33
N LEU A 59 -3.97 -20.28 -6.24
CA LEU A 59 -3.49 -18.92 -6.05
C LEU A 59 -4.72 -18.02 -5.93
N ASP A 60 -4.96 -17.52 -4.72
CA ASP A 60 -6.11 -16.67 -4.41
C ASP A 60 -5.70 -15.20 -4.42
N PHE A 61 -6.46 -14.36 -5.13
CA PHE A 61 -6.27 -12.91 -5.22
C PHE A 61 -7.13 -12.15 -4.20
N GLY A 62 -7.98 -12.88 -3.47
CA GLY A 62 -8.89 -12.29 -2.50
C GLY A 62 -9.98 -11.42 -3.13
N ARG A 63 -10.42 -10.42 -2.39
CA ARG A 63 -11.45 -9.45 -2.79
C ARG A 63 -10.80 -8.24 -3.46
N VAL A 64 -11.27 -7.88 -4.63
CA VAL A 64 -10.75 -6.77 -5.44
C VAL A 64 -11.94 -5.91 -5.90
N ALA A 65 -11.91 -4.61 -5.69
CA ALA A 65 -12.99 -3.76 -6.16
C ALA A 65 -12.97 -3.60 -7.68
N LEU A 66 -14.15 -3.45 -8.28
CA LEU A 66 -14.26 -3.15 -9.70
C LEU A 66 -13.47 -1.88 -10.05
N GLY A 67 -12.64 -1.93 -11.10
CA GLY A 67 -11.73 -0.85 -11.49
C GLY A 67 -10.36 -0.90 -10.81
N LYS A 68 -10.12 -1.84 -9.90
CA LYS A 68 -8.81 -2.13 -9.29
C LYS A 68 -8.25 -3.43 -9.84
N SER A 69 -6.96 -3.65 -9.60
CA SER A 69 -6.26 -4.89 -9.97
C SER A 69 -5.45 -5.41 -8.79
N ALA A 70 -5.31 -6.72 -8.70
CA ALA A 70 -4.44 -7.38 -7.74
C ALA A 70 -3.37 -8.20 -8.46
N THR A 71 -2.16 -8.25 -7.92
CA THR A 71 -1.08 -9.06 -8.47
C THR A 71 -0.58 -10.03 -7.41
N ALA A 72 -0.56 -11.30 -7.76
CA ALA A 72 0.02 -12.37 -6.97
C ALA A 72 1.18 -13.03 -7.73
N ARG A 73 2.03 -13.74 -7.01
CA ARG A 73 3.20 -14.40 -7.60
C ARG A 73 3.14 -15.91 -7.43
N LEU A 74 3.44 -16.62 -8.51
CA LEU A 74 3.52 -18.08 -8.55
C LEU A 74 4.98 -18.51 -8.70
N LEU A 75 5.50 -19.26 -7.73
CA LEU A 75 6.88 -19.74 -7.76
C LEU A 75 7.02 -20.97 -8.65
N PHE A 76 8.03 -20.95 -9.51
CA PHE A 76 8.49 -22.09 -10.27
C PHE A 76 9.87 -22.53 -9.80
N LYS A 77 9.99 -23.77 -9.35
CA LYS A 77 11.25 -24.46 -9.03
C LYS A 77 11.27 -25.83 -9.66
N GLY A 78 12.44 -26.27 -10.05
CA GLY A 78 12.60 -27.58 -10.68
C GLY A 78 14.07 -27.94 -10.86
N GLU A 79 14.30 -29.17 -11.24
CA GLU A 79 15.63 -29.73 -11.46
C GLU A 79 15.68 -30.43 -12.80
N ASN A 80 16.84 -30.45 -13.43
CA ASN A 80 17.13 -31.17 -14.68
C ASN A 80 16.16 -30.82 -15.84
N LEU A 81 15.58 -29.62 -15.83
CA LEU A 81 14.68 -29.20 -16.90
C LEU A 81 15.43 -29.04 -18.21
N THR A 82 14.92 -29.65 -19.30
CA THR A 82 15.57 -29.71 -20.61
C THR A 82 15.01 -28.71 -21.62
N SER A 83 13.89 -28.07 -21.31
CA SER A 83 13.25 -27.08 -22.17
C SER A 83 12.47 -26.05 -21.34
N ALA A 84 11.97 -25.00 -21.99
CA ALA A 84 11.13 -24.02 -21.33
C ALA A 84 9.83 -24.65 -20.81
N VAL A 85 9.37 -24.15 -19.64
CA VAL A 85 8.06 -24.46 -19.07
C VAL A 85 7.04 -23.52 -19.69
N LYS A 86 5.92 -24.07 -20.19
CA LYS A 86 4.80 -23.32 -20.77
C LYS A 86 3.69 -23.19 -19.75
N VAL A 87 3.09 -22.01 -19.69
CA VAL A 87 1.95 -21.69 -18.83
C VAL A 87 0.82 -21.16 -19.70
N GLN A 88 -0.32 -21.82 -19.66
CA GLN A 88 -1.49 -21.46 -20.46
C GLN A 88 -2.70 -21.31 -19.56
N LYS A 89 -3.52 -20.29 -19.80
CA LYS A 89 -4.86 -20.18 -19.23
C LYS A 89 -5.81 -21.06 -20.03
N TYR A 90 -6.69 -21.76 -19.36
CA TYR A 90 -7.36 -22.86 -20.02
C TYR A 90 -8.87 -22.91 -19.79
N THR A 91 -9.44 -22.37 -18.70
CA THR A 91 -10.89 -22.41 -18.43
C THR A 91 -11.37 -21.15 -17.71
N GLY A 92 -12.68 -20.96 -17.61
CA GLY A 92 -13.33 -19.92 -16.81
C GLY A 92 -13.06 -18.50 -17.32
N ASN A 93 -12.92 -17.56 -16.40
CA ASN A 93 -12.74 -16.13 -16.67
C ASN A 93 -11.28 -15.79 -17.03
N ALA A 94 -10.70 -16.52 -17.97
CA ALA A 94 -9.28 -16.44 -18.32
C ALA A 94 -8.82 -15.04 -18.78
N GLU A 95 -9.73 -14.25 -19.37
CA GLU A 95 -9.50 -12.88 -19.84
C GLU A 95 -9.20 -11.90 -18.71
N MET A 96 -9.70 -12.14 -17.50
CA MET A 96 -9.50 -11.31 -16.33
C MET A 96 -8.13 -11.50 -15.66
N PHE A 97 -7.39 -12.54 -16.07
CA PHE A 97 -6.09 -12.85 -15.51
C PHE A 97 -4.99 -12.68 -16.57
N THR A 98 -3.98 -11.89 -16.28
CA THR A 98 -2.84 -11.63 -17.16
C THR A 98 -1.59 -12.27 -16.58
N LEU A 99 -0.87 -13.04 -17.40
CA LEU A 99 0.40 -13.65 -17.05
C LEU A 99 1.55 -12.76 -17.54
N ALA A 100 2.54 -12.48 -16.72
CA ALA A 100 3.73 -11.73 -17.13
C ALA A 100 4.59 -12.50 -18.16
N ALA A 101 4.51 -13.84 -18.15
CA ALA A 101 5.14 -14.71 -19.14
C ALA A 101 4.30 -15.96 -19.37
N THR A 102 4.25 -16.44 -20.61
CA THR A 102 3.61 -17.71 -20.98
C THR A 102 4.63 -18.82 -21.25
N GLN A 103 5.91 -18.47 -21.30
CA GLN A 103 7.04 -19.39 -21.38
C GLN A 103 8.14 -18.94 -20.43
N ILE A 104 8.64 -19.85 -19.62
CA ILE A 104 9.68 -19.60 -18.62
C ILE A 104 10.89 -20.45 -18.98
N PRO A 105 12.05 -19.86 -19.31
CA PRO A 105 13.26 -20.62 -19.60
C PRO A 105 13.66 -21.52 -18.44
N ALA A 106 14.05 -22.76 -18.73
CA ALA A 106 14.53 -23.71 -17.73
C ALA A 106 15.63 -23.12 -16.83
N ALA A 107 16.56 -22.39 -17.41
CA ALA A 107 17.68 -21.78 -16.69
C ALA A 107 17.26 -20.83 -15.56
N LEU A 108 16.06 -20.24 -15.61
CA LEU A 108 15.55 -19.38 -14.54
C LEU A 108 14.87 -20.19 -13.43
N ILE A 109 14.37 -21.37 -13.74
CA ILE A 109 13.62 -22.23 -12.81
C ILE A 109 14.55 -23.07 -11.94
N VAL A 110 15.68 -23.53 -12.52
CA VAL A 110 16.63 -24.43 -11.85
C VAL A 110 17.60 -23.71 -10.92
N THR A 111 17.44 -22.41 -10.70
CA THR A 111 18.21 -21.65 -9.74
C THR A 111 17.76 -21.94 -8.30
N GLU A 112 18.61 -21.64 -7.33
CA GLU A 112 18.28 -21.81 -5.90
C GLU A 112 17.02 -21.02 -5.50
N GLU A 113 16.84 -19.81 -6.04
CA GLU A 113 15.68 -18.95 -5.79
C GLU A 113 14.43 -19.36 -6.59
N GLY A 114 14.62 -19.99 -7.77
CA GLY A 114 13.55 -20.27 -8.72
C GLY A 114 13.09 -19.02 -9.46
N TYR A 115 11.97 -19.14 -10.16
CA TYR A 115 11.36 -18.06 -10.94
C TYR A 115 9.98 -17.70 -10.39
N TRP A 116 9.75 -16.41 -10.12
CA TRP A 116 8.48 -15.88 -9.70
C TRP A 116 7.70 -15.32 -10.89
N LEU A 117 6.63 -16.00 -11.30
CA LEU A 117 5.70 -15.51 -12.30
C LEU A 117 4.68 -14.57 -11.67
N ASN A 118 4.64 -13.31 -12.11
CA ASN A 118 3.56 -12.40 -11.74
C ASN A 118 2.30 -12.74 -12.52
N VAL A 119 1.20 -12.83 -11.80
CA VAL A 119 -0.14 -12.99 -12.35
C VAL A 119 -0.97 -11.82 -11.86
N THR A 120 -1.60 -11.09 -12.76
CA THR A 120 -2.44 -9.92 -12.43
C THR A 120 -3.90 -10.24 -12.74
N TYR A 121 -4.75 -10.06 -11.74
CA TYR A 121 -6.20 -10.12 -11.88
C TYR A 121 -6.76 -8.72 -12.08
N THR A 122 -7.53 -8.51 -13.14
CA THR A 122 -8.20 -7.25 -13.49
C THR A 122 -9.65 -7.55 -13.85
N PRO A 123 -10.57 -7.46 -12.88
CA PRO A 123 -11.97 -7.77 -13.10
C PRO A 123 -12.68 -6.72 -13.97
N THR A 124 -13.59 -7.21 -14.82
CA THR A 124 -14.48 -6.38 -15.65
C THR A 124 -15.93 -6.42 -15.21
N GLU A 125 -16.29 -7.35 -14.31
CA GLU A 125 -17.64 -7.50 -13.76
C GLU A 125 -17.58 -7.97 -12.30
N ILE A 126 -18.67 -7.74 -11.56
CA ILE A 126 -18.81 -8.14 -10.16
C ILE A 126 -19.09 -9.64 -10.07
N GLY A 127 -18.48 -10.31 -9.09
CA GLY A 127 -18.71 -11.71 -8.83
C GLY A 127 -17.43 -12.51 -8.56
N LYS A 128 -17.61 -13.82 -8.39
CA LYS A 128 -16.49 -14.76 -8.20
C LYS A 128 -15.95 -15.20 -9.56
N HIS A 129 -14.65 -15.05 -9.75
CA HIS A 129 -13.95 -15.38 -10.97
C HIS A 129 -12.92 -16.47 -10.72
N THR A 130 -12.89 -17.44 -11.61
CA THR A 130 -11.93 -18.54 -11.53
C THR A 130 -11.37 -18.86 -12.91
N THR A 131 -10.10 -19.21 -12.96
CA THR A 131 -9.48 -19.82 -14.13
C THR A 131 -8.49 -20.88 -13.70
N ARG A 132 -8.07 -21.70 -14.64
CA ARG A 132 -7.07 -22.72 -14.37
C ARG A 132 -5.86 -22.51 -15.28
N LEU A 133 -4.68 -22.57 -14.71
CA LEU A 133 -3.44 -22.63 -15.45
C LEU A 133 -3.10 -24.08 -15.76
N LEU A 134 -2.71 -24.35 -17.00
CA LEU A 134 -2.08 -25.58 -17.42
C LEU A 134 -0.60 -25.33 -17.59
N ILE A 135 0.22 -26.03 -16.82
CA ILE A 135 1.67 -25.93 -16.82
C ILE A 135 2.25 -27.18 -17.42
N SER A 136 3.06 -27.05 -18.48
CA SER A 136 3.61 -28.17 -19.24
C SER A 136 5.00 -27.84 -19.77
N GLY A 137 5.70 -28.82 -20.33
CA GLY A 137 7.05 -28.61 -20.86
C GLY A 137 8.13 -28.85 -19.82
N GLY A 138 9.30 -28.23 -19.98
CA GLY A 138 10.45 -28.47 -19.10
C GLY A 138 11.12 -29.83 -19.30
N GLY A 139 10.61 -30.70 -20.20
CA GLY A 139 10.98 -32.10 -20.27
C GLY A 139 10.23 -33.01 -19.30
N VAL A 140 9.35 -32.42 -18.46
CA VAL A 140 8.54 -33.17 -17.48
C VAL A 140 7.39 -33.88 -18.20
N SER A 141 7.13 -35.12 -17.83
CA SER A 141 5.98 -35.88 -18.38
C SER A 141 4.68 -35.33 -17.76
N GLY A 142 3.67 -35.14 -18.62
CA GLY A 142 2.35 -34.66 -18.23
C GLY A 142 2.25 -33.15 -18.06
N SER A 143 1.22 -32.71 -17.38
CA SER A 143 0.93 -31.30 -17.10
C SER A 143 0.42 -31.14 -15.69
N ARG A 144 0.54 -29.94 -15.14
CA ARG A 144 0.03 -29.56 -13.81
C ARG A 144 -1.03 -28.50 -13.94
N GLY A 145 -2.07 -28.60 -13.11
CA GLY A 145 -3.11 -27.59 -12.99
C GLY A 145 -2.89 -26.72 -11.75
N VAL A 146 -3.01 -25.40 -11.90
CA VAL A 146 -3.07 -24.45 -10.79
C VAL A 146 -4.35 -23.65 -10.93
N ALA A 147 -5.18 -23.61 -9.89
CA ALA A 147 -6.38 -22.79 -9.87
C ALA A 147 -6.03 -21.36 -9.51
N LEU A 148 -6.64 -20.40 -10.20
CA LEU A 148 -6.64 -18.99 -9.83
C LEU A 148 -8.06 -18.63 -9.38
N THR A 149 -8.20 -17.98 -8.23
CA THR A 149 -9.48 -17.56 -7.67
C THR A 149 -9.44 -16.11 -7.24
N ALA A 150 -10.53 -15.41 -7.45
CA ALA A 150 -10.70 -14.01 -7.04
C ALA A 150 -12.19 -13.68 -6.86
N GLU A 151 -12.49 -12.63 -6.11
CA GLU A 151 -13.83 -12.07 -6.01
C GLU A 151 -13.79 -10.59 -6.36
N CYS A 152 -14.55 -10.18 -7.38
CA CYS A 152 -14.76 -8.78 -7.69
C CYS A 152 -15.91 -8.22 -6.87
N CYS A 153 -15.63 -7.21 -6.06
CA CYS A 153 -16.61 -6.48 -5.29
C CYS A 153 -17.05 -5.20 -5.98
N PRO A 154 -18.25 -4.68 -5.71
CA PRO A 154 -18.64 -3.34 -6.12
C PRO A 154 -17.62 -2.29 -5.67
N VAL A 155 -17.57 -1.15 -6.34
CA VAL A 155 -16.82 0.02 -5.85
C VAL A 155 -17.42 0.43 -4.50
N PRO A 156 -16.62 0.47 -3.42
CA PRO A 156 -17.14 0.86 -2.12
C PRO A 156 -17.51 2.34 -2.09
N THR A 157 -18.57 2.66 -1.37
CA THR A 157 -18.90 4.03 -0.98
C THR A 157 -18.41 4.21 0.46
N LEU A 158 -17.44 5.10 0.67
CA LEU A 158 -16.84 5.35 1.96
C LEU A 158 -17.31 6.69 2.50
N SER A 159 -17.85 6.69 3.72
CA SER A 159 -18.25 7.89 4.42
C SER A 159 -17.03 8.69 4.88
N GLN A 160 -17.20 10.00 5.00
CA GLN A 160 -16.19 10.85 5.60
C GLN A 160 -15.99 10.48 7.07
N ILE A 161 -14.75 10.26 7.47
CA ILE A 161 -14.37 10.01 8.87
C ILE A 161 -14.59 11.30 9.68
N HIS A 162 -14.96 11.15 10.94
CA HIS A 162 -14.98 12.24 11.91
C HIS A 162 -13.78 12.08 12.85
N ALA A 163 -12.77 12.94 12.70
CA ALA A 163 -11.65 12.99 13.62
C ALA A 163 -12.09 13.67 14.94
N THR A 164 -11.71 13.08 16.07
CA THR A 164 -12.01 13.54 17.41
C THR A 164 -10.77 14.15 18.05
N GLU A 165 -10.91 14.76 19.21
CA GLU A 165 -9.78 15.41 19.91
C GLU A 165 -8.66 14.44 20.24
N ALA A 166 -7.41 14.92 20.18
CA ALA A 166 -6.26 14.16 20.60
C ALA A 166 -6.31 13.90 22.12
N THR A 167 -5.89 12.71 22.53
CA THR A 167 -5.77 12.33 23.95
C THR A 167 -4.31 12.05 24.30
N ASP A 168 -4.03 11.87 25.59
CA ASP A 168 -2.70 11.55 26.11
C ASP A 168 -1.59 12.50 25.59
N VAL A 169 -1.95 13.78 25.45
CA VAL A 169 -1.03 14.81 24.96
C VAL A 169 0.03 15.06 26.02
N THR A 170 1.26 14.76 25.65
CA THR A 170 2.47 15.00 26.47
C THR A 170 3.44 15.89 25.70
N GLN A 171 4.60 16.15 26.26
CA GLN A 171 5.63 16.90 25.53
C GLN A 171 6.12 16.19 24.27
N ASP A 172 6.17 14.84 24.28
CA ASP A 172 6.81 14.06 23.23
C ASP A 172 5.84 13.34 22.29
N GLN A 173 4.58 13.18 22.68
CA GLN A 173 3.60 12.40 21.94
C GLN A 173 2.16 12.80 22.23
N TYR A 174 1.25 12.33 21.38
CA TYR A 174 -0.20 12.35 21.60
C TYR A 174 -0.85 11.16 20.90
N VAL A 175 -2.11 10.88 21.25
CA VAL A 175 -2.93 9.90 20.54
C VAL A 175 -3.92 10.64 19.64
N ALA A 176 -3.79 10.47 18.34
CA ALA A 176 -4.79 10.90 17.37
C ALA A 176 -5.97 9.92 17.39
N ASN A 177 -7.22 10.43 17.41
CA ASN A 177 -8.42 9.63 17.53
C ASN A 177 -9.45 9.99 16.45
N TRP A 178 -10.32 9.03 16.11
CA TRP A 178 -11.44 9.24 15.20
C TRP A 178 -12.54 8.21 15.42
N ASP A 179 -13.72 8.53 14.95
CA ASP A 179 -14.85 7.61 15.00
C ASP A 179 -14.72 6.58 13.87
N ALA A 180 -14.88 5.30 14.20
CA ALA A 180 -14.97 4.25 13.19
C ALA A 180 -16.28 4.42 12.39
N PRO A 181 -16.25 4.28 11.05
CA PRO A 181 -17.47 4.43 10.24
C PRO A 181 -18.43 3.27 10.53
N ALA A 182 -19.68 3.61 10.87
CA ALA A 182 -20.67 2.61 11.28
C ALA A 182 -21.12 1.74 10.08
N GLY A 183 -20.92 0.42 10.18
CA GLY A 183 -21.40 -0.53 9.18
C GLY A 183 -20.59 -0.59 7.89
N GLU A 184 -19.45 0.07 7.83
CA GLU A 184 -18.51 0.01 6.70
C GLU A 184 -17.30 -0.88 7.03
N GLU A 185 -16.80 -1.60 6.03
CA GLU A 185 -15.53 -2.33 6.14
C GLU A 185 -14.38 -1.36 5.85
N VAL A 186 -13.31 -1.44 6.63
CA VAL A 186 -12.10 -0.63 6.50
C VAL A 186 -10.90 -1.56 6.57
N ASP A 187 -9.99 -1.44 5.60
CA ASP A 187 -8.73 -2.18 5.62
C ASP A 187 -7.72 -1.50 6.57
N TYR A 188 -7.63 -0.17 6.48
CA TYR A 188 -6.76 0.67 7.32
C TYR A 188 -7.18 2.15 7.21
N TYR A 189 -6.63 2.97 8.09
CA TYR A 189 -6.78 4.41 8.06
C TYR A 189 -5.46 5.09 7.63
N ILE A 190 -5.59 6.21 6.94
CA ILE A 190 -4.48 7.08 6.55
C ILE A 190 -4.61 8.36 7.36
N VAL A 191 -3.67 8.58 8.27
CA VAL A 191 -3.59 9.79 9.10
C VAL A 191 -2.62 10.75 8.42
N THR A 192 -3.14 11.85 7.89
CA THR A 192 -2.34 12.94 7.34
C THR A 192 -1.94 13.87 8.48
N ARG A 193 -0.67 13.83 8.89
CA ARG A 193 -0.07 14.67 9.93
C ARG A 193 0.63 15.85 9.27
N THR A 194 0.39 17.07 9.76
CA THR A 194 1.15 18.26 9.37
C THR A 194 1.83 18.86 10.61
N ILE A 195 3.15 18.95 10.54
CA ILE A 195 4.04 19.43 11.59
C ILE A 195 4.39 20.87 11.27
N TYR A 196 4.12 21.79 12.19
CA TYR A 196 4.51 23.20 12.08
C TYR A 196 5.72 23.45 12.98
N ARG A 197 6.79 23.99 12.39
CA ARG A 197 8.02 24.32 13.10
C ARG A 197 8.64 25.59 12.52
N ASN A 198 8.87 26.60 13.36
CA ASN A 198 9.50 27.88 12.94
C ASN A 198 8.85 28.48 11.68
N GLY A 199 7.53 28.43 11.57
CA GLY A 199 6.77 28.96 10.42
C GLY A 199 6.82 28.09 9.17
N THR A 200 7.42 26.90 9.21
CA THR A 200 7.46 25.93 8.13
C THR A 200 6.50 24.78 8.44
N ALA A 201 5.78 24.31 7.42
CA ALA A 201 4.90 23.14 7.52
C ALA A 201 5.49 21.94 6.76
N LYS A 202 5.49 20.77 7.39
CA LYS A 202 5.84 19.48 6.77
C LYS A 202 4.67 18.53 6.95
N THR A 203 4.20 17.92 5.87
CA THR A 203 3.12 16.93 5.91
C THR A 203 3.67 15.53 5.64
N GLU A 204 3.15 14.55 6.36
CA GLU A 204 3.43 13.14 6.20
C GLU A 204 2.15 12.33 6.35
N GLU A 205 2.14 11.13 5.78
CA GLU A 205 1.04 10.18 5.92
C GLU A 205 1.48 8.98 6.74
N LEU A 206 0.67 8.61 7.71
CA LEU A 206 0.86 7.48 8.61
C LEU A 206 -0.30 6.52 8.44
N VAL A 207 -0.06 5.22 8.63
CA VAL A 207 -1.08 4.18 8.51
C VAL A 207 -1.45 3.65 9.89
N ALA A 208 -2.73 3.45 10.13
CA ALA A 208 -3.28 2.85 11.34
C ALA A 208 -4.29 1.76 10.99
N GLU A 209 -4.27 0.66 11.73
CA GLU A 209 -5.22 -0.45 11.59
C GLU A 209 -6.44 -0.26 12.50
N GLU A 210 -6.25 0.45 13.62
CA GLU A 210 -7.28 0.78 14.61
C GLU A 210 -7.76 2.24 14.42
N ASN A 211 -8.81 2.63 15.11
CA ASN A 211 -9.38 3.98 15.08
C ASN A 211 -8.65 4.99 15.99
N SER A 212 -7.38 4.74 16.25
CA SER A 212 -6.46 5.64 16.95
C SER A 212 -5.03 5.38 16.54
N LEU A 213 -4.15 6.39 16.73
CA LEU A 213 -2.73 6.28 16.43
C LEU A 213 -1.91 7.10 17.43
N VAL A 214 -0.91 6.46 18.04
CA VAL A 214 0.10 7.17 18.84
C VAL A 214 1.07 7.89 17.91
N ILE A 215 1.14 9.19 18.00
CA ILE A 215 2.04 10.04 17.22
C ILE A 215 3.17 10.54 18.14
N THR A 216 4.39 10.18 17.78
CA THR A 216 5.61 10.54 18.54
C THR A 216 6.40 11.66 17.86
N GLY A 217 7.39 12.23 18.57
CA GLY A 217 8.22 13.31 18.06
C GLY A 217 7.52 14.67 18.07
N PHE A 218 6.49 14.82 18.89
CA PHE A 218 5.73 16.06 19.03
C PHE A 218 6.57 17.19 19.63
N SER A 219 7.53 16.89 20.50
CA SER A 219 8.44 17.87 21.13
C SER A 219 9.25 18.71 20.13
N GLU A 220 9.36 18.29 18.89
CA GLU A 220 10.09 19.01 17.85
C GLU A 220 9.24 20.02 17.07
N SER A 221 7.94 20.12 17.34
CA SER A 221 6.99 20.99 16.63
C SER A 221 6.51 22.17 17.50
N ASP A 222 6.06 23.24 16.87
CA ASP A 222 5.34 24.35 17.55
C ASP A 222 3.86 23.95 17.76
N SER A 223 3.30 23.25 16.79
CA SER A 223 1.96 22.65 16.79
C SER A 223 1.86 21.62 15.67
N GLU A 224 0.87 20.76 15.75
CA GLU A 224 0.59 19.79 14.71
C GLU A 224 -0.89 19.77 14.38
N THR A 225 -1.19 19.26 13.20
CA THR A 225 -2.57 18.97 12.82
C THR A 225 -2.66 17.55 12.28
N TYR A 226 -3.82 16.93 12.41
CA TYR A 226 -4.11 15.69 11.72
C TYR A 226 -5.52 15.67 11.13
N SER A 227 -5.66 14.93 10.05
CA SER A 227 -6.91 14.51 9.44
C SER A 227 -6.81 13.05 9.05
N VAL A 228 -7.94 12.39 8.87
CA VAL A 228 -7.99 10.94 8.67
C VAL A 228 -8.85 10.59 7.47
N ARG A 229 -8.42 9.60 6.70
CA ARG A 229 -9.20 8.93 5.65
C ARG A 229 -9.27 7.43 5.96
N SER A 230 -10.38 6.79 5.68
CA SER A 230 -10.45 5.34 5.64
C SER A 230 -10.06 4.82 4.27
N SER A 231 -9.50 3.63 4.21
CA SER A 231 -9.19 2.90 2.98
C SER A 231 -9.85 1.52 3.01
N TYR A 232 -10.49 1.15 1.91
CA TYR A 232 -11.07 -0.17 1.73
C TYR A 232 -11.01 -0.60 0.27
N LEU A 233 -10.48 -1.80 0.02
CA LEU A 233 -10.28 -2.35 -1.34
C LEU A 233 -9.55 -1.38 -2.29
N GLY A 234 -8.61 -0.58 -1.77
CA GLY A 234 -7.82 0.40 -2.52
C GLY A 234 -8.57 1.67 -2.92
N TYR A 235 -9.72 1.94 -2.33
CA TYR A 235 -10.43 3.22 -2.40
C TYR A 235 -10.29 3.95 -1.06
N GLU A 236 -10.31 5.27 -1.10
CA GLU A 236 -10.16 6.14 0.07
C GLU A 236 -11.38 7.03 0.24
N SER A 237 -11.75 7.32 1.48
CA SER A 237 -12.77 8.32 1.79
C SER A 237 -12.25 9.74 1.54
N THR A 238 -13.14 10.71 1.55
CA THR A 238 -12.75 12.12 1.68
C THR A 238 -12.08 12.35 3.06
N PRO A 239 -11.13 13.30 3.17
CA PRO A 239 -10.50 13.62 4.44
C PRO A 239 -11.51 14.05 5.50
N SER A 240 -11.24 13.71 6.76
CA SER A 240 -12.01 14.17 7.92
C SER A 240 -11.89 15.69 8.13
N ASN A 241 -12.58 16.19 9.16
CA ASN A 241 -12.21 17.46 9.79
C ASN A 241 -10.76 17.40 10.29
N VAL A 242 -10.13 18.57 10.43
CA VAL A 242 -8.75 18.71 10.91
C VAL A 242 -8.77 18.96 12.42
N ILE A 243 -7.91 18.24 13.15
CA ILE A 243 -7.66 18.46 14.58
C ILE A 243 -6.32 19.19 14.73
N VAL A 244 -6.27 20.21 15.58
CA VAL A 244 -5.03 20.93 15.93
C VAL A 244 -4.58 20.45 17.30
N VAL A 245 -3.31 20.07 17.41
CA VAL A 245 -2.68 19.63 18.65
C VAL A 245 -1.57 20.63 19.03
N LYS A 246 -1.60 21.11 20.28
CA LYS A 246 -0.63 22.05 20.84
C LYS A 246 -0.02 21.50 22.12
N HIS A 247 1.18 21.97 22.49
CA HIS A 247 1.90 21.52 23.69
C HIS A 247 1.22 21.86 25.04
N ASP A 248 0.23 22.75 25.05
CA ASP A 248 -0.54 23.10 26.24
C ASP A 248 -1.62 22.04 26.59
N GLY A 249 -1.70 20.95 25.88
CA GLY A 249 -2.69 19.87 26.07
C GLY A 249 -4.09 20.23 25.60
N ILE A 250 -4.24 21.36 24.90
CA ILE A 250 -5.52 21.75 24.29
C ILE A 250 -5.52 21.29 22.85
N SER A 251 -6.34 20.27 22.55
CA SER A 251 -6.69 19.93 21.17
C SER A 251 -7.96 20.70 20.80
N ASP A 252 -7.83 21.63 19.85
CA ASP A 252 -8.98 22.31 19.28
C ASP A 252 -9.42 21.62 17.99
N ALA A 253 -10.66 21.15 17.93
CA ALA A 253 -11.29 20.78 16.66
C ALA A 253 -11.46 22.07 15.83
N THR A 254 -10.58 22.30 14.86
CA THR A 254 -10.79 23.39 13.93
C THR A 254 -11.81 22.96 12.90
N VAL A 255 -12.93 23.62 12.92
CA VAL A 255 -13.93 23.49 11.85
C VAL A 255 -13.36 24.23 10.64
N ASP A 256 -12.75 23.52 9.73
CA ASP A 256 -12.39 24.05 8.41
C ASP A 256 -13.63 24.14 7.50
N ALA A 257 -14.49 25.08 7.83
CA ALA A 257 -15.28 25.71 6.80
C ALA A 257 -14.67 27.10 6.58
N PRO A 258 -14.09 27.40 5.42
CA PRO A 258 -13.54 28.71 5.17
C PRO A 258 -14.67 29.73 5.29
N LEU A 259 -14.64 30.53 6.35
CA LEU A 259 -15.47 31.72 6.45
C LEU A 259 -14.81 32.80 5.61
N ALA A 260 -15.49 33.26 4.59
CA ALA A 260 -15.17 34.50 3.91
C ALA A 260 -16.14 35.60 4.35
N VAL A 261 -15.67 36.82 4.38
CA VAL A 261 -16.49 37.98 4.74
C VAL A 261 -16.41 38.99 3.59
N ALA A 262 -17.56 39.31 3.00
CA ALA A 262 -17.66 40.33 1.99
C ALA A 262 -18.17 41.64 2.59
N GLU A 263 -17.65 42.80 2.15
CA GLU A 263 -18.20 44.11 2.49
C GLU A 263 -19.55 44.30 1.77
N THR A 264 -20.50 44.88 2.49
CA THR A 264 -21.79 45.35 1.93
C THR A 264 -22.03 46.78 2.34
N PRO A 265 -22.90 47.52 1.63
CA PRO A 265 -23.26 48.87 2.04
C PRO A 265 -23.81 48.91 3.47
N GLY A 266 -23.05 49.49 4.39
CA GLY A 266 -23.40 49.59 5.83
C GLY A 266 -23.26 48.31 6.64
N GLY A 267 -22.46 47.34 6.19
CA GLY A 267 -22.27 46.08 6.94
C GLY A 267 -21.34 45.07 6.29
N ILE A 268 -21.58 43.82 6.60
CA ILE A 268 -20.83 42.69 6.07
C ILE A 268 -21.77 41.54 5.72
N ARG A 269 -21.36 40.70 4.79
CA ARG A 269 -22.02 39.42 4.47
C ARG A 269 -21.08 38.27 4.78
N LEU A 270 -21.59 37.27 5.50
CA LEU A 270 -20.88 36.03 5.77
C LEU A 270 -21.04 35.06 4.60
N ILE A 271 -19.93 34.45 4.17
CA ILE A 271 -19.90 33.44 3.10
C ILE A 271 -19.24 32.18 3.69
N CYS A 272 -19.98 31.11 3.84
CA CYS A 272 -19.49 29.82 4.34
C CYS A 272 -20.27 28.67 3.67
N ASP A 273 -19.61 27.54 3.45
CA ASP A 273 -20.22 26.36 2.81
C ASP A 273 -21.22 25.65 3.74
N ARG A 274 -21.11 25.86 5.04
CA ARG A 274 -21.98 25.34 6.10
C ARG A 274 -22.04 26.31 7.27
N ASP A 275 -23.06 26.16 8.11
CA ASP A 275 -23.19 26.93 9.35
C ASP A 275 -22.00 26.66 10.29
N ILE A 276 -21.38 27.72 10.81
CA ILE A 276 -20.27 27.65 11.76
C ILE A 276 -20.77 28.07 13.12
N VAL A 277 -20.60 27.21 14.13
CA VAL A 277 -21.03 27.49 15.52
C VAL A 277 -20.17 28.59 16.13
N GLY A 278 -20.83 29.58 16.76
CA GLY A 278 -20.18 30.70 17.44
C GLY A 278 -19.66 31.78 16.48
N LEU A 279 -20.32 32.92 16.45
CA LEU A 279 -19.89 34.12 15.73
C LEU A 279 -19.58 35.23 16.70
N ARG A 280 -18.43 35.87 16.58
CA ARG A 280 -18.02 37.05 17.36
C ARG A 280 -17.40 38.09 16.42
N ILE A 281 -17.84 39.30 16.55
CA ILE A 281 -17.31 40.45 15.81
C ILE A 281 -16.83 41.49 16.80
N TYR A 282 -15.56 41.81 16.68
CA TYR A 282 -14.92 42.80 17.52
C TYR A 282 -14.56 44.07 16.72
N ASN A 283 -14.67 45.23 17.29
CA ASN A 283 -14.13 46.44 16.69
C ASN A 283 -12.61 46.54 16.90
N VAL A 284 -11.98 47.56 16.33
CA VAL A 284 -10.53 47.81 16.41
C VAL A 284 -10.00 48.02 17.86
N SER A 285 -10.86 48.41 18.79
CA SER A 285 -10.50 48.55 20.21
C SER A 285 -10.67 47.25 21.01
N GLY A 286 -10.99 46.12 20.34
CA GLY A 286 -11.18 44.84 21.00
C GLY A 286 -12.55 44.69 21.69
N LYS A 287 -13.46 45.66 21.52
CA LYS A 287 -14.81 45.57 22.09
C LYS A 287 -15.69 44.72 21.20
N LEU A 288 -16.43 43.78 21.82
CA LEU A 288 -17.39 42.95 21.15
C LEU A 288 -18.54 43.80 20.57
N ALA A 289 -18.74 43.73 19.26
CA ALA A 289 -19.76 44.44 18.53
C ALA A 289 -20.98 43.57 18.25
N VAL A 290 -20.77 42.28 17.87
CA VAL A 290 -21.82 41.31 17.61
C VAL A 290 -21.43 39.95 18.15
N VAL A 291 -22.41 39.25 18.73
CA VAL A 291 -22.33 37.86 19.12
C VAL A 291 -23.50 37.10 18.48
N GLY A 292 -23.22 35.98 17.83
CA GLY A 292 -24.22 35.09 17.27
C GLY A 292 -23.93 33.61 17.63
N GLU A 293 -24.98 32.84 17.78
CA GLU A 293 -24.79 31.41 18.06
C GLU A 293 -24.14 30.69 16.88
N ARG A 294 -24.40 31.16 15.66
CA ARG A 294 -23.87 30.60 14.41
C ARG A 294 -23.55 31.67 13.39
N ALA A 295 -22.54 31.43 12.57
CA ALA A 295 -22.35 32.11 11.29
C ALA A 295 -23.08 31.28 10.22
N VAL A 296 -24.15 31.85 9.64
CA VAL A 296 -24.95 31.23 8.60
C VAL A 296 -24.58 31.81 7.24
N ASN A 297 -24.53 30.99 6.22
CA ASN A 297 -24.20 31.44 4.87
C ASN A 297 -25.16 32.52 4.36
N ASN A 298 -24.62 33.52 3.65
CA ASN A 298 -25.35 34.70 3.14
C ASN A 298 -26.01 35.59 4.17
N THR A 299 -25.69 35.43 5.46
CA THR A 299 -26.19 36.34 6.51
C THR A 299 -25.54 37.71 6.37
N GLU A 300 -26.35 38.76 6.28
CA GLU A 300 -25.91 40.15 6.33
C GLU A 300 -25.98 40.70 7.74
N ILE A 301 -24.91 41.36 8.19
CA ILE A 301 -24.81 41.96 9.52
C ILE A 301 -24.52 43.43 9.32
N MET A 302 -25.47 44.29 9.75
CA MET A 302 -25.29 45.73 9.72
C MET A 302 -24.30 46.16 10.81
N LEU A 303 -23.30 46.93 10.41
CA LEU A 303 -22.26 47.45 11.30
C LEU A 303 -21.97 48.90 10.93
N PRO A 304 -21.79 49.82 11.89
CA PRO A 304 -21.31 51.17 11.63
C PRO A 304 -19.98 51.14 10.87
N SER A 305 -19.68 52.24 10.16
CA SER A 305 -18.40 52.40 9.48
C SER A 305 -17.25 52.22 10.46
N GLY A 306 -16.28 51.39 10.09
CA GLY A 306 -15.16 51.03 10.98
C GLY A 306 -14.41 49.79 10.56
N VAL A 307 -13.39 49.45 11.37
CA VAL A 307 -12.61 48.22 11.18
C VAL A 307 -13.07 47.19 12.21
N TYR A 308 -13.33 45.97 11.69
CA TYR A 308 -13.83 44.87 12.49
C TYR A 308 -13.00 43.61 12.28
N PHE A 309 -13.02 42.75 13.28
CA PHE A 309 -12.44 41.40 13.24
C PHE A 309 -13.56 40.40 13.46
N VAL A 310 -13.83 39.59 12.45
CA VAL A 310 -14.88 38.54 12.45
C VAL A 310 -14.21 37.21 12.79
N ILE A 311 -14.72 36.57 13.83
CA ILE A 311 -14.29 35.23 14.28
C ILE A 311 -15.50 34.35 14.33
N ALA A 312 -15.44 33.19 13.64
CA ALA A 312 -16.43 32.13 13.74
C ALA A 312 -15.77 30.80 14.13
N GLY A 313 -16.47 30.01 14.92
CA GLY A 313 -15.93 28.78 15.51
C GLY A 313 -15.12 29.02 16.78
N ASN A 314 -14.74 27.95 17.43
CA ASN A 314 -13.83 27.97 18.59
C ASN A 314 -12.39 28.02 18.05
N GLY A 315 -11.74 29.19 18.16
CA GLY A 315 -10.36 29.36 17.70
C GLY A 315 -10.18 29.77 16.22
N GLY A 316 -11.24 30.14 15.51
CA GLY A 316 -11.14 30.64 14.13
C GLY A 316 -10.21 31.86 14.02
N ARG A 317 -9.43 31.95 12.91
CA ARG A 317 -8.58 33.12 12.65
C ARG A 317 -9.44 34.37 12.45
N PRO A 318 -9.08 35.52 13.06
CA PRO A 318 -9.82 36.75 12.85
C PRO A 318 -9.71 37.18 11.37
N ILE A 319 -10.85 37.43 10.74
CA ILE A 319 -10.92 38.01 9.40
C ILE A 319 -11.12 39.51 9.58
N LYS A 320 -10.13 40.33 9.17
CA LYS A 320 -10.24 41.77 9.16
C LYS A 320 -11.13 42.21 8.01
N VAL A 321 -12.11 43.07 8.34
CA VAL A 321 -13.02 43.67 7.35
C VAL A 321 -13.13 45.18 7.65
N VAL A 322 -13.31 46.00 6.62
CA VAL A 322 -13.55 47.46 6.72
C VAL A 322 -14.94 47.74 6.24
N VAL A 323 -15.79 48.28 7.08
CA VAL A 323 -17.15 48.72 6.71
C VAL A 323 -17.06 50.25 6.42
N ARG A 324 -17.49 50.63 5.23
CA ARG A 324 -17.47 52.03 4.73
C ARG A 324 -18.83 52.68 4.80
#